data_60e3d8beb168326ca1a534574ca567d7
#
_entry.id   60e3d8beb168326ca1a534574ca567d7
#
_cell.length_a   1.000
_cell.length_b   1.000
_cell.length_c   1.000
_cell.angle_alpha   90.00
_cell.angle_beta   90.00
_cell.angle_gamma   90.00
#
_symmetry.space_group_name_H-M   'P 1'
#
loop_
_entity.id
_entity.type
_entity.pdbx_description
1 polymer ?
#
loop_
_entity_poly.entity_id
_entity_poly.type
_entity_poly.pdbx_seq_one_letter_code
_entity_poly.pdbx_strand_id
1 'polypeptide(L)'
;MDGGNVLVELESAAQILMGPPNLVAQEQRQQAEQIFLSFRKTKSPYHMCKQLLEQSKNNYVLFEASGLLKEGLIREWRELSAQDISQLRSYLLQYVVTNPLLSACVRERIVPV
;
A
#
# COMPACT_ATOMS: atom_id res chain seq x y z
N MET A 1 -4.53 -16.10 -3.61
CA MET A 1 -3.27 -15.48 -3.14
C MET A 1 -3.52 -14.96 -1.74
N ASP A 2 -2.75 -15.40 -0.77
CA ASP A 2 -2.89 -14.89 0.59
C ASP A 2 -2.07 -13.62 0.80
N GLY A 3 -2.38 -12.88 1.88
CA GLY A 3 -1.72 -11.62 2.17
C GLY A 3 -0.24 -11.77 2.52
N GLY A 4 0.17 -12.94 3.03
CA GLY A 4 1.56 -13.21 3.38
C GLY A 4 2.47 -13.24 2.15
N ASN A 5 2.02 -13.88 1.08
CA ASN A 5 2.79 -13.93 -0.16
C ASN A 5 2.90 -12.55 -0.80
N VAL A 6 1.83 -11.78 -0.80
CA VAL A 6 1.84 -10.43 -1.34
C VAL A 6 2.80 -9.54 -0.54
N LEU A 7 2.78 -9.65 0.79
CA LEU A 7 3.66 -8.88 1.66
C LEU A 7 5.14 -9.15 1.34
N VAL A 8 5.53 -10.43 1.27
CA VAL A 8 6.91 -10.81 0.97
C VAL A 8 7.34 -10.29 -0.40
N GLU A 9 6.47 -10.46 -1.40
CA GLU A 9 6.75 -10.02 -2.76
C GLU A 9 6.92 -8.51 -2.85
N LEU A 10 6.04 -7.75 -2.21
CA LEU A 10 6.11 -6.29 -2.22
C LEU A 10 7.31 -5.77 -1.44
N GLU A 11 7.64 -6.37 -0.29
CA GLU A 11 8.81 -5.94 0.48
C GLU A 11 10.11 -6.22 -0.27
N SER A 12 10.20 -7.37 -0.95
CA SER A 12 11.37 -7.69 -1.77
C SER A 12 11.52 -6.71 -2.93
N ALA A 13 10.42 -6.41 -3.62
CA ALA A 13 10.42 -5.43 -4.71
C ALA A 13 10.80 -4.03 -4.21
N ALA A 14 10.29 -3.64 -3.04
CA ALA A 14 10.60 -2.35 -2.45
C ALA A 14 12.09 -2.21 -2.14
N GLN A 15 12.71 -3.26 -1.61
CA GLN A 15 14.15 -3.24 -1.33
C GLN A 15 14.95 -3.04 -2.61
N ILE A 16 14.55 -3.66 -3.71
CA ILE A 16 15.22 -3.50 -5.00
C ILE A 16 15.10 -2.06 -5.49
N LEU A 17 13.89 -1.48 -5.43
CA LEU A 17 13.65 -0.12 -5.91
C LEU A 17 14.29 0.96 -5.04
N MET A 18 14.43 0.69 -3.74
CA MET A 18 15.06 1.62 -2.80
C MET A 18 16.59 1.51 -2.80
N GLY A 19 17.14 0.43 -3.36
CA GLY A 19 18.58 0.21 -3.39
C GLY A 19 19.31 1.09 -4.41
N PRO A 20 20.63 1.21 -4.29
CA PRO A 20 21.43 1.97 -5.25
C PRO A 20 21.30 1.40 -6.66
N PRO A 21 21.09 2.24 -7.70
CA PRO A 21 20.89 1.74 -9.06
C PRO A 21 22.07 0.95 -9.62
N ASN A 22 23.28 1.21 -9.14
CA ASN A 22 24.48 0.54 -9.63
C ASN A 22 24.70 -0.85 -9.01
N LEU A 23 23.93 -1.20 -7.95
CA LEU A 23 24.05 -2.51 -7.30
C LEU A 23 22.95 -3.48 -7.73
N VAL A 24 22.00 -3.03 -8.54
CA VAL A 24 20.84 -3.82 -8.97
C VAL A 24 20.80 -3.84 -10.50
N ALA A 25 20.65 -5.03 -11.09
CA ALA A 25 20.50 -5.15 -12.54
C ALA A 25 19.21 -4.46 -13.00
N GLN A 26 19.26 -3.86 -14.18
CA GLN A 26 18.11 -3.17 -14.75
C GLN A 26 16.90 -4.10 -14.87
N GLU A 27 17.13 -5.36 -15.23
CA GLU A 27 16.06 -6.35 -15.36
C GLU A 27 15.36 -6.59 -14.02
N GLN A 28 16.12 -6.70 -12.92
CA GLN A 28 15.55 -6.87 -11.59
C GLN A 28 14.71 -5.65 -11.20
N ARG A 29 15.20 -4.46 -11.52
CA ARG A 29 14.48 -3.22 -11.25
C ARG A 29 13.16 -3.15 -12.04
N GLN A 30 13.20 -3.55 -13.30
CA GLN A 30 11.99 -3.59 -14.12
C GLN A 30 10.97 -4.59 -13.58
N GLN A 31 11.42 -5.76 -13.12
CA GLN A 31 10.54 -6.76 -12.52
C GLN A 31 9.89 -6.22 -11.24
N ALA A 32 10.66 -5.53 -10.41
CA ALA A 32 10.14 -4.93 -9.18
C ALA A 32 9.08 -3.87 -9.50
N GLU A 33 9.33 -3.04 -10.51
CA GLU A 33 8.36 -2.04 -10.96
C GLU A 33 7.07 -2.70 -11.45
N GLN A 34 7.18 -3.81 -12.18
CA GLN A 34 6.01 -4.54 -12.66
C GLN A 34 5.17 -5.11 -11.51
N ILE A 35 5.81 -5.56 -10.44
CA ILE A 35 5.11 -6.05 -9.25
C ILE A 35 4.23 -4.93 -8.67
N PHE A 36 4.77 -3.72 -8.52
CA PHE A 36 4.00 -2.60 -7.99
C PHE A 36 2.94 -2.11 -8.98
N LEU A 37 3.21 -2.14 -10.28
CA LEU A 37 2.21 -1.79 -11.28
C LEU A 37 1.01 -2.74 -11.23
N SER A 38 1.26 -4.03 -11.11
CA SER A 38 0.20 -5.03 -10.95
C SER A 38 -0.57 -4.81 -9.65
N PHE A 39 0.14 -4.50 -8.57
CA PHE A 39 -0.46 -4.21 -7.28
C PHE A 39 -1.44 -3.04 -7.36
N ARG A 40 -1.04 -1.96 -8.05
CA ARG A 40 -1.87 -0.75 -8.20
C ARG A 40 -3.15 -1.00 -9.01
N LYS A 41 -3.20 -2.06 -9.80
CA LYS A 41 -4.37 -2.41 -10.61
C LYS A 41 -5.33 -3.36 -9.90
N THR A 42 -5.03 -3.76 -8.69
CA THR A 42 -5.87 -4.69 -7.92
C THR A 42 -7.24 -4.07 -7.66
N LYS A 43 -8.30 -4.84 -7.94
CA LYS A 43 -9.66 -4.44 -7.64
C LYS A 43 -10.01 -4.85 -6.21
N SER A 44 -10.87 -4.08 -5.55
CA SER A 44 -11.29 -4.32 -4.18
C SER A 44 -10.11 -4.62 -3.25
N PRO A 45 -9.12 -3.71 -3.17
CA PRO A 45 -7.85 -4.00 -2.49
C PRO A 45 -7.90 -3.86 -0.97
N TYR A 46 -9.07 -3.65 -0.38
CA TYR A 46 -9.22 -3.15 0.98
C TYR A 46 -8.65 -4.09 2.03
N HIS A 47 -9.02 -5.37 1.98
CA HIS A 47 -8.54 -6.35 2.95
C HIS A 47 -7.02 -6.55 2.85
N MET A 48 -6.53 -6.69 1.63
CA MET A 48 -5.11 -6.88 1.36
C MET A 48 -4.30 -5.69 1.85
N CYS A 49 -4.75 -4.47 1.54
CA CYS A 49 -4.05 -3.26 1.96
C CYS A 49 -4.04 -3.10 3.47
N LYS A 50 -5.14 -3.44 4.16
CA LYS A 50 -5.18 -3.42 5.62
C LYS A 50 -4.14 -4.36 6.21
N GLN A 51 -4.02 -5.58 5.66
CA GLN A 51 -3.00 -6.53 6.12
C GLN A 51 -1.59 -5.96 5.92
N LEU A 52 -1.33 -5.35 4.77
CA LEU A 52 -0.03 -4.75 4.49
C LEU A 52 0.29 -3.62 5.46
N LEU A 53 -0.68 -2.76 5.75
CA LEU A 53 -0.49 -1.66 6.70
C LEU A 53 -0.20 -2.16 8.11
N GLU A 54 -0.81 -3.28 8.51
CA GLU A 54 -0.63 -3.83 9.84
C GLU A 54 0.66 -4.64 9.99
N GLN A 55 1.10 -5.30 8.92
CA GLN A 55 2.22 -6.25 8.98
C GLN A 55 3.53 -5.70 8.47
N SER A 56 3.51 -4.80 7.49
CA SER A 56 4.74 -4.28 6.90
C SER A 56 5.31 -3.15 7.72
N LYS A 57 6.64 -3.12 7.85
CA LYS A 57 7.38 -2.00 8.42
C LYS A 57 8.19 -1.26 7.37
N ASN A 58 8.07 -1.66 6.10
CA ASN A 58 8.78 -1.01 5.01
C ASN A 58 7.98 0.21 4.54
N ASN A 59 8.58 1.40 4.66
CA ASN A 59 7.90 2.65 4.33
C ASN A 59 7.42 2.70 2.88
N TYR A 60 8.16 2.10 1.95
CA TYR A 60 7.76 2.08 0.54
C TYR A 60 6.47 1.27 0.35
N VAL A 61 6.39 0.10 0.99
CA VAL A 61 5.19 -0.75 0.93
C VAL A 61 4.01 -0.05 1.60
N LEU A 62 4.23 0.58 2.76
CA LEU A 62 3.17 1.32 3.46
C LEU A 62 2.64 2.47 2.61
N PHE A 63 3.53 3.20 1.94
CA PHE A 63 3.16 4.30 1.06
C PHE A 63 2.31 3.80 -0.11
N GLU A 64 2.72 2.71 -0.75
CA GLU A 64 1.98 2.13 -1.88
C GLU A 64 0.63 1.56 -1.45
N ALA A 65 0.58 0.87 -0.31
CA ALA A 65 -0.67 0.30 0.21
C ALA A 65 -1.68 1.39 0.56
N SER A 66 -1.24 2.45 1.22
CA SER A 66 -2.12 3.56 1.57
C SER A 66 -2.64 4.27 0.32
N GLY A 67 -1.77 4.43 -0.69
CA GLY A 67 -2.16 5.03 -1.96
C GLY A 67 -3.17 4.19 -2.71
N LEU A 68 -2.99 2.88 -2.75
CA LEU A 68 -3.93 1.99 -3.41
C LEU A 68 -5.29 1.98 -2.70
N LEU A 69 -5.30 1.99 -1.37
CA LEU A 69 -6.55 2.11 -0.61
C LEU A 69 -7.31 3.37 -0.99
N LYS A 70 -6.62 4.50 -1.03
CA LYS A 70 -7.21 5.79 -1.38
C LYS A 70 -7.74 5.79 -2.80
N GLU A 71 -6.93 5.31 -3.76
CA GLU A 71 -7.32 5.25 -5.17
C GLU A 71 -8.48 4.29 -5.38
N GLY A 72 -8.46 3.14 -4.72
CA GLY A 72 -9.55 2.18 -4.79
C GLY A 72 -10.85 2.76 -4.25
N LEU A 73 -10.77 3.49 -3.13
CA LEU A 73 -11.93 4.13 -2.55
C LEU A 73 -12.56 5.14 -3.52
N ILE A 74 -11.74 5.93 -4.21
CA ILE A 74 -12.21 6.90 -5.18
C ILE A 74 -12.76 6.21 -6.44
N ARG A 75 -12.03 5.22 -6.96
CA ARG A 75 -12.39 4.52 -8.20
C ARG A 75 -13.68 3.72 -8.05
N GLU A 76 -13.86 3.09 -6.88
CA GLU A 76 -14.98 2.19 -6.62
C GLU A 76 -16.06 2.83 -5.73
N TRP A 77 -16.05 4.15 -5.62
CA TRP A 77 -16.93 4.90 -4.72
C TRP A 77 -18.41 4.53 -4.90
N ARG A 78 -18.84 4.39 -6.16
CA ARG A 78 -20.24 4.07 -6.46
C ARG A 78 -20.62 2.64 -6.11
N GLU A 79 -19.63 1.75 -6.03
CA GLU A 79 -19.86 0.34 -5.75
C GLU A 79 -19.84 0.05 -4.25
N LEU A 80 -19.27 0.94 -3.47
CA LEU A 80 -19.16 0.78 -2.02
C LEU A 80 -20.39 1.38 -1.32
N SER A 81 -20.86 0.70 -0.27
CA SER A 81 -21.89 1.24 0.58
C SER A 81 -21.35 2.39 1.42
N ALA A 82 -22.24 3.28 1.90
CA ALA A 82 -21.84 4.35 2.80
C ALA A 82 -21.17 3.81 4.06
N GLN A 83 -21.62 2.65 4.54
CA GLN A 83 -21.04 2.00 5.71
C GLN A 83 -19.61 1.54 5.45
N ASP A 84 -19.35 0.92 4.28
CA ASP A 84 -18.02 0.49 3.90
C ASP A 84 -17.05 1.67 3.81
N ILE A 85 -17.48 2.75 3.20
CA ILE A 85 -16.68 3.97 3.08
C ILE A 85 -16.35 4.54 4.46
N SER A 86 -17.34 4.61 5.34
CA SER A 86 -17.17 5.12 6.70
C SER A 86 -16.19 4.25 7.49
N GLN A 87 -16.30 2.93 7.37
CA GLN A 87 -15.41 1.99 8.06
C GLN A 87 -13.97 2.14 7.58
N LEU A 88 -13.75 2.27 6.28
CA LEU A 88 -12.41 2.45 5.72
C LEU A 88 -11.78 3.76 6.18
N ARG A 89 -12.54 4.84 6.17
CA ARG A 89 -12.04 6.14 6.63
C ARG A 89 -11.70 6.12 8.11
N SER A 90 -12.54 5.51 8.93
CA SER A 90 -12.29 5.36 10.37
C SER A 90 -11.04 4.52 10.61
N TYR A 91 -10.89 3.42 9.86
CA TYR A 91 -9.72 2.57 9.96
C TYR A 91 -8.42 3.33 9.67
N LEU A 92 -8.40 4.09 8.59
CA LEU A 92 -7.21 4.84 8.19
C LEU A 92 -6.85 5.92 9.20
N LEU A 93 -7.84 6.63 9.72
CA LEU A 93 -7.60 7.64 10.74
C LEU A 93 -7.05 7.02 12.02
N GLN A 94 -7.63 5.90 12.45
CA GLN A 94 -7.16 5.19 13.64
C GLN A 94 -5.76 4.65 13.43
N TYR A 95 -5.46 4.16 12.24
CA TYR A 95 -4.12 3.67 11.90
C TYR A 95 -3.07 4.77 12.10
N VAL A 96 -3.34 5.98 11.63
CA VAL A 96 -2.42 7.11 11.80
C VAL A 96 -2.24 7.45 13.28
N VAL A 97 -3.33 7.47 14.04
CA VAL A 97 -3.30 7.80 15.48
C VAL A 97 -2.52 6.75 16.27
N THR A 98 -2.67 5.46 15.94
CA THR A 98 -2.00 4.38 16.67
C THR A 98 -0.57 4.13 16.22
N ASN A 99 -0.11 4.80 15.17
CA ASN A 99 1.24 4.64 14.64
C ASN A 99 1.95 6.00 14.57
N PRO A 100 2.32 6.59 15.73
CA PRO A 100 2.91 7.93 15.77
C PRO A 100 4.28 8.02 15.09
N LEU A 101 4.96 6.89 14.89
CA LEU A 101 6.26 6.86 14.23
C LEU A 101 6.16 6.69 12.72
N LEU A 102 4.95 6.72 12.18
CA LEU A 102 4.71 6.60 10.76
C LEU A 102 5.43 7.73 10.01
N SER A 103 6.05 7.41 8.86
CA SER A 103 6.74 8.45 8.09
C SER A 103 5.76 9.51 7.60
N ALA A 104 6.26 10.74 7.43
CA ALA A 104 5.43 11.85 6.98
C ALA A 104 4.78 11.58 5.62
N CYS A 105 5.50 10.92 4.71
CA CYS A 105 4.98 10.59 3.38
C CYS A 105 3.73 9.70 3.45
N VAL A 106 3.78 8.68 4.32
CA VAL A 106 2.65 7.76 4.49
C VAL A 106 1.49 8.48 5.15
N ARG A 107 1.78 9.26 6.20
CA ARG A 107 0.75 10.00 6.92
C ARG A 107 0.02 10.98 6.02
N GLU A 108 0.76 11.73 5.21
CA GLU A 108 0.18 12.72 4.31
C GLU A 108 -0.68 12.08 3.22
N ARG A 109 -0.34 10.86 2.83
CA ARG A 109 -1.12 10.13 1.83
C ARG A 109 -2.44 9.63 2.39
N ILE A 110 -2.49 9.30 3.68
CA ILE A 110 -3.69 8.78 4.35
C ILE A 110 -4.62 9.89 4.81
N VAL A 111 -4.09 10.96 5.41
CA VAL A 111 -4.89 11.99 6.10
C VAL A 111 -5.95 12.63 5.21
N PRO A 112 -5.72 12.92 3.92
CA PRO A 112 -6.78 13.52 3.10
C PRO A 112 -7.99 12.63 2.84
N VAL A 113 -7.91 11.35 3.20
CA VAL A 113 -9.05 10.44 3.05
C VAL A 113 -10.11 10.74 4.10
#